data_608b7d43a128214fae5f073d1cf1b0b5
#
_entry.id   608b7d43a128214fae5f073d1cf1b0b5
#
_cell.length_a   1.000
_cell.length_b   1.000
_cell.length_c   1.000
_cell.angle_alpha   90.00
_cell.angle_beta   90.00
_cell.angle_gamma   90.00
#
_symmetry.space_group_name_H-M   'P 1'
#
loop_
_entity.id
_entity.type
_entity.pdbx_description
1 polymer ?
#
loop_
_entity_poly.entity_id
_entity_poly.type
_entity_poly.pdbx_seq_one_letter_code
_entity_poly.pdbx_strand_id
1 'polypeptide(L)'
;PYPPYVIDSAHGKGYVTDMVLLIFKKAGLEAEYKNVPFKRALAEIERGNFTGLLALSPGREKYLFTENSMGYFKNQFFVRADSTWKWDGRSSLEKVVFGGILGYRFDKEFIDPHVEKFKGDPERVQLIAGQDALQRNIVKMTMGRIDVIFDDSLAIAYAAKEAGVKEKIR
;
A
#
# COMPACT_ATOMS: atom_id res chain seq x y z
N PRO A 1 -8.68 2.13 -2.96
CA PRO A 1 -8.67 0.76 -2.43
C PRO A 1 -7.26 0.31 -2.05
N TYR A 2 -7.18 -0.66 -1.15
CA TYR A 2 -5.94 -1.35 -0.75
C TYR A 2 -6.26 -2.83 -0.53
N PRO A 3 -6.40 -3.60 -1.62
CA PRO A 3 -6.74 -5.02 -1.54
C PRO A 3 -5.65 -5.86 -0.85
N PRO A 4 -6.01 -6.91 -0.10
CA PRO A 4 -7.37 -7.40 0.17
C PRO A 4 -8.07 -6.71 1.35
N TYR A 5 -7.47 -5.70 1.95
CA TYR A 5 -7.97 -5.01 3.15
C TYR A 5 -9.22 -4.19 2.87
N VAL A 6 -9.14 -3.35 1.86
CA VAL A 6 -10.20 -2.44 1.41
C VAL A 6 -10.31 -2.55 -0.10
N ILE A 7 -11.45 -3.04 -0.58
CA ILE A 7 -11.72 -3.29 -2.00
C ILE A 7 -12.92 -2.46 -2.44
N ASP A 8 -12.93 -2.08 -3.70
CA ASP A 8 -14.09 -1.52 -4.39
C ASP A 8 -14.48 -2.47 -5.53
N SER A 9 -15.24 -3.48 -5.19
CA SER A 9 -15.72 -4.44 -6.19
C SER A 9 -17.12 -4.92 -5.88
N ALA A 10 -17.81 -5.42 -6.91
CA ALA A 10 -19.11 -6.06 -6.77
C ALA A 10 -19.07 -7.35 -5.92
N HIS A 11 -17.89 -7.94 -5.73
CA HIS A 11 -17.70 -9.23 -5.05
C HIS A 11 -17.22 -9.10 -3.59
N GLY A 12 -17.12 -7.88 -3.06
CA GLY A 12 -16.74 -7.66 -1.66
C GLY A 12 -16.08 -6.31 -1.46
N LYS A 13 -16.05 -5.85 -0.22
CA LYS A 13 -15.48 -4.56 0.17
C LYS A 13 -14.09 -4.69 0.82
N GLY A 14 -13.60 -5.90 0.99
CA GLY A 14 -12.36 -6.22 1.70
C GLY A 14 -12.59 -6.49 3.19
N TYR A 15 -11.74 -7.35 3.76
CA TYR A 15 -12.01 -7.90 5.09
C TYR A 15 -12.05 -6.84 6.21
N VAL A 16 -11.27 -5.77 6.11
CA VAL A 16 -11.30 -4.68 7.09
C VAL A 16 -12.62 -3.91 6.99
N THR A 17 -13.08 -3.63 5.78
CA THR A 17 -14.38 -2.99 5.57
C THR A 17 -15.52 -3.84 6.10
N ASP A 18 -15.53 -5.14 5.79
CA ASP A 18 -16.57 -6.07 6.23
C ASP A 18 -16.59 -6.18 7.75
N MET A 19 -15.42 -6.24 8.39
CA MET A 19 -15.28 -6.27 9.85
C MET A 19 -15.83 -4.99 10.50
N VAL A 20 -15.47 -3.82 9.98
CA VAL A 20 -15.95 -2.52 10.51
C VAL A 20 -17.48 -2.41 10.35
N LEU A 21 -18.03 -2.74 9.19
CA LEU A 21 -19.48 -2.72 8.99
C LEU A 21 -20.21 -3.67 9.94
N LEU A 22 -19.64 -4.85 10.22
CA LEU A 22 -20.19 -5.79 11.19
C LEU A 22 -20.16 -5.23 12.62
N ILE A 23 -19.07 -4.57 13.02
CA ILE A 23 -18.94 -3.94 14.35
C ILE A 23 -20.00 -2.85 14.53
N PHE A 24 -20.14 -1.95 13.56
CA PHE A 24 -21.16 -0.89 13.60
C PHE A 24 -22.56 -1.48 13.68
N LYS A 25 -22.88 -2.48 12.85
CA LYS A 25 -24.17 -3.17 12.91
C LYS A 25 -24.45 -3.80 14.27
N LYS A 26 -23.45 -4.45 14.89
CA LYS A 26 -23.61 -5.02 16.25
C LYS A 26 -23.80 -3.95 17.32
N ALA A 27 -23.26 -2.76 17.13
CA ALA A 27 -23.47 -1.61 18.01
C ALA A 27 -24.80 -0.89 17.76
N GLY A 28 -25.66 -1.37 16.84
CA GLY A 28 -26.90 -0.72 16.48
C GLY A 28 -26.75 0.56 15.65
N LEU A 29 -25.58 0.73 15.01
CA LEU A 29 -25.25 1.88 14.19
C LEU A 29 -25.25 1.49 12.71
N GLU A 30 -25.72 2.40 11.86
CA GLU A 30 -25.56 2.28 10.41
C GLU A 30 -24.25 2.93 9.97
N ALA A 31 -23.53 2.28 9.06
CA ALA A 31 -22.31 2.79 8.47
C ALA A 31 -22.34 2.63 6.95
N GLU A 32 -22.01 3.70 6.25
CA GLU A 32 -21.84 3.71 4.80
C GLU A 32 -20.35 3.70 4.45
N TYR A 33 -19.94 2.77 3.59
CA TYR A 33 -18.60 2.74 3.04
C TYR A 33 -18.55 3.47 1.71
N LYS A 34 -17.59 4.41 1.57
CA LYS A 34 -17.30 5.13 0.32
C LYS A 34 -15.84 4.93 -0.06
N ASN A 35 -15.63 4.46 -1.28
CA ASN A 35 -14.28 4.38 -1.83
C ASN A 35 -13.92 5.68 -2.55
N VAL A 36 -12.85 6.32 -2.10
CA VAL A 36 -12.30 7.54 -2.69
C VAL A 36 -10.77 7.45 -2.73
N PRO A 37 -10.08 8.21 -3.61
CA PRO A 37 -8.62 8.28 -3.60
C PRO A 37 -8.06 8.66 -2.24
N PHE A 38 -6.97 8.04 -1.82
CA PHE A 38 -6.41 8.14 -0.47
C PHE A 38 -6.20 9.61 0.01
N LYS A 39 -5.60 10.47 -0.83
CA LYS A 39 -5.42 11.89 -0.48
C LYS A 39 -6.75 12.60 -0.25
N ARG A 40 -7.78 12.27 -1.03
CA ARG A 40 -9.12 12.82 -0.86
C ARG A 40 -9.74 12.32 0.44
N ALA A 41 -9.60 11.02 0.76
CA ALA A 41 -10.11 10.47 2.01
C ALA A 41 -9.54 11.20 3.24
N LEU A 42 -8.24 11.47 3.26
CA LEU A 42 -7.60 12.26 4.32
C LEU A 42 -8.19 13.68 4.43
N ALA A 43 -8.38 14.36 3.31
CA ALA A 43 -8.97 15.71 3.30
C ALA A 43 -10.43 15.72 3.77
N GLU A 44 -11.22 14.71 3.41
CA GLU A 44 -12.63 14.61 3.83
C GLU A 44 -12.77 14.29 5.34
N ILE A 45 -11.85 13.51 5.91
CA ILE A 45 -11.73 13.31 7.37
C ILE A 45 -11.42 14.63 8.07
N GLU A 46 -10.43 15.38 7.58
CA GLU A 46 -10.03 16.67 8.18
C GLU A 46 -11.14 17.74 8.12
N ARG A 47 -12.02 17.64 7.14
CA ARG A 47 -13.21 18.50 7.01
C ARG A 47 -14.41 18.02 7.84
N GLY A 48 -14.32 16.83 8.45
CA GLY A 48 -15.43 16.22 9.19
C GLY A 48 -16.52 15.60 8.31
N ASN A 49 -16.28 15.45 6.99
CA ASN A 49 -17.25 14.85 6.07
C ASN A 49 -17.27 13.32 6.15
N PHE A 50 -16.19 12.70 6.64
CA PHE A 50 -16.10 11.28 6.93
C PHE A 50 -15.81 11.06 8.41
N THR A 51 -16.44 10.04 9.00
CA THR A 51 -16.27 9.67 10.41
C THR A 51 -14.97 8.89 10.66
N GLY A 52 -14.50 8.12 9.67
CA GLY A 52 -13.33 7.27 9.83
C GLY A 52 -12.68 6.90 8.50
N LEU A 53 -11.43 6.46 8.59
CA LEU A 53 -10.65 5.95 7.46
C LEU A 53 -10.15 4.54 7.79
N LEU A 54 -10.34 3.64 6.85
CA LEU A 54 -9.95 2.23 7.00
C LEU A 54 -8.51 1.99 6.55
N ALA A 55 -7.85 1.00 7.14
CA ALA A 55 -6.53 0.53 6.77
C ALA A 55 -5.44 1.63 6.79
N LEU A 56 -5.52 2.53 7.77
CA LEU A 56 -4.48 3.53 8.04
C LEU A 56 -3.56 3.04 9.15
N SER A 57 -2.26 3.02 8.90
CA SER A 57 -1.26 2.70 9.92
C SER A 57 -1.10 3.83 10.94
N PRO A 58 -0.84 3.53 12.23
CA PRO A 58 -0.51 4.51 13.25
C PRO A 58 0.69 5.39 12.90
N GLY A 59 0.93 6.45 13.72
CA GLY A 59 2.07 7.36 13.56
C GLY A 59 1.74 8.65 12.79
N ARG A 60 0.46 8.97 12.65
CA ARG A 60 -0.03 10.27 12.19
C ARG A 60 -0.72 10.97 13.35
N GLU A 61 -0.01 11.88 14.01
CA GLU A 61 -0.39 12.52 15.29
C GLU A 61 -1.75 13.22 15.30
N LYS A 62 -2.21 13.70 14.14
CA LYS A 62 -3.48 14.41 14.03
C LYS A 62 -4.71 13.49 13.90
N TYR A 63 -4.54 12.17 13.91
CA TYR A 63 -5.64 11.21 13.84
C TYR A 63 -5.71 10.36 15.09
N LEU A 64 -6.93 10.07 15.52
CA LEU A 64 -7.19 9.09 16.58
C LEU A 64 -7.25 7.71 15.94
N PHE A 65 -6.67 6.74 16.60
CA PHE A 65 -6.70 5.33 16.20
C PHE A 65 -7.48 4.52 17.22
N THR A 66 -8.11 3.45 16.76
CA THR A 66 -8.74 2.48 17.65
C THR A 66 -7.69 1.81 18.54
N GLU A 67 -8.05 1.53 19.80
CA GLU A 67 -7.18 0.83 20.75
C GLU A 67 -6.80 -0.57 20.23
N ASN A 68 -7.78 -1.29 19.68
CA ASN A 68 -7.55 -2.60 19.09
C ASN A 68 -7.29 -2.50 17.59
N SER A 69 -6.22 -3.15 17.15
CA SER A 69 -5.87 -3.24 15.72
C SER A 69 -6.85 -4.14 14.95
N MET A 70 -7.18 -3.75 13.72
CA MET A 70 -7.96 -4.56 12.77
C MET A 70 -7.09 -5.60 12.03
N GLY A 71 -5.79 -5.61 12.27
CA GLY A 71 -4.83 -6.49 11.63
C GLY A 71 -3.44 -5.88 11.58
N TYR A 72 -2.53 -6.54 10.88
CA TYR A 72 -1.14 -6.11 10.74
C TYR A 72 -0.73 -6.12 9.29
N PHE A 73 0.03 -5.11 8.88
CA PHE A 73 0.75 -5.12 7.61
C PHE A 73 2.11 -5.80 7.78
N LYS A 74 2.43 -6.71 6.88
CA LYS A 74 3.74 -7.35 6.81
C LYS A 74 4.48 -6.85 5.57
N ASN A 75 5.13 -5.71 5.71
CA ASN A 75 5.90 -5.11 4.63
C ASN A 75 7.19 -5.89 4.38
N GLN A 76 7.46 -6.15 3.11
CA GLN A 76 8.62 -6.90 2.64
C GLN A 76 9.11 -6.31 1.31
N PHE A 77 10.37 -6.60 0.98
CA PHE A 77 10.88 -6.34 -0.37
C PHE A 77 10.44 -7.46 -1.31
N PHE A 78 10.01 -7.05 -2.49
CA PHE A 78 9.67 -7.95 -3.59
C PHE A 78 10.51 -7.62 -4.80
N VAL A 79 10.96 -8.65 -5.50
CA VAL A 79 11.79 -8.59 -6.70
C VAL A 79 11.26 -9.57 -7.73
N ARG A 80 11.77 -9.51 -8.97
CA ARG A 80 11.51 -10.58 -9.94
C ARG A 80 12.03 -11.92 -9.41
N ALA A 81 11.38 -13.00 -9.82
CA ALA A 81 11.75 -14.37 -9.39
C ALA A 81 13.21 -14.75 -9.75
N ASP A 82 13.71 -14.23 -10.89
CA ASP A 82 15.07 -14.43 -11.39
C ASP A 82 16.12 -13.45 -10.80
N SER A 83 15.69 -12.47 -10.01
CA SER A 83 16.61 -11.48 -9.44
C SER A 83 17.55 -12.12 -8.41
N THR A 84 18.80 -11.72 -8.41
CA THR A 84 19.79 -12.09 -7.38
C THR A 84 19.88 -11.08 -6.25
N TRP A 85 19.18 -9.93 -6.38
CA TRP A 85 19.21 -8.89 -5.35
C TRP A 85 18.65 -9.39 -4.01
N LYS A 86 19.31 -8.97 -2.95
CA LYS A 86 18.89 -9.18 -1.56
C LYS A 86 19.09 -7.89 -0.79
N TRP A 87 18.21 -7.67 0.18
CA TRP A 87 18.39 -6.59 1.13
C TRP A 87 19.63 -6.85 1.99
N ASP A 88 20.54 -5.90 1.96
CA ASP A 88 21.78 -5.88 2.75
C ASP A 88 22.08 -4.44 3.22
N GLY A 89 21.10 -3.86 3.94
CA GLY A 89 21.16 -2.49 4.40
C GLY A 89 20.92 -1.44 3.31
N ARG A 90 20.99 -0.17 3.70
CA ARG A 90 20.67 0.99 2.84
C ARG A 90 21.43 1.04 1.52
N SER A 91 22.70 0.67 1.54
CA SER A 91 23.55 0.69 0.34
C SER A 91 23.08 -0.24 -0.76
N SER A 92 22.32 -1.30 -0.43
CA SER A 92 21.77 -2.20 -1.42
C SER A 92 20.66 -1.56 -2.26
N LEU A 93 19.90 -0.59 -1.70
CA LEU A 93 18.91 0.18 -2.45
C LEU A 93 19.53 1.12 -3.49
N GLU A 94 20.75 1.60 -3.25
CA GLU A 94 21.43 2.49 -4.19
C GLU A 94 21.89 1.78 -5.49
N LYS A 95 21.74 0.46 -5.56
CA LYS A 95 22.14 -0.36 -6.72
C LYS A 95 20.95 -0.77 -7.59
N VAL A 96 19.74 -0.35 -7.24
CA VAL A 96 18.48 -0.82 -7.86
C VAL A 96 17.51 0.34 -8.06
N VAL A 97 16.58 0.17 -8.99
CA VAL A 97 15.47 1.11 -9.20
C VAL A 97 14.31 0.72 -8.29
N PHE A 98 14.03 1.56 -7.30
CA PHE A 98 12.90 1.37 -6.38
C PHE A 98 11.59 1.84 -7.00
N GLY A 99 10.56 1.00 -6.98
CA GLY A 99 9.20 1.34 -7.37
C GLY A 99 8.30 1.56 -6.17
N GLY A 100 7.63 2.70 -6.11
CA GLY A 100 6.73 3.02 -4.99
C GLY A 100 5.45 3.73 -5.43
N ILE A 101 4.60 4.02 -4.45
CA ILE A 101 3.32 4.72 -4.66
C ILE A 101 3.43 6.13 -4.09
N LEU A 102 3.08 7.12 -4.91
CA LEU A 102 3.18 8.52 -4.56
C LEU A 102 2.27 8.86 -3.35
N GLY A 103 2.88 9.42 -2.32
CA GLY A 103 2.20 9.80 -1.07
C GLY A 103 2.15 8.69 -0.02
N TYR A 104 2.66 7.49 -0.32
CA TYR A 104 2.85 6.47 0.71
C TYR A 104 4.02 6.84 1.63
N ARG A 105 3.95 6.34 2.85
CA ARG A 105 5.08 6.20 3.76
C ARG A 105 5.43 4.74 3.81
N PHE A 106 6.70 4.42 3.67
CA PHE A 106 7.19 3.04 3.64
C PHE A 106 7.80 2.66 4.99
N ASP A 107 9.06 3.00 5.15
CA ASP A 107 9.83 2.76 6.36
C ASP A 107 10.65 4.01 6.69
N LYS A 108 10.48 4.52 7.91
CA LYS A 108 11.08 5.80 8.32
C LYS A 108 12.62 5.75 8.37
N GLU A 109 13.15 4.58 8.61
CA GLU A 109 14.59 4.43 8.87
C GLU A 109 15.40 4.25 7.58
N PHE A 110 14.89 3.48 6.64
CA PHE A 110 15.63 3.07 5.46
C PHE A 110 15.07 3.58 4.15
N ILE A 111 13.76 3.41 3.91
CA ILE A 111 13.14 3.60 2.59
C ILE A 111 12.72 5.04 2.38
N ASP A 112 12.04 5.67 3.34
CA ASP A 112 11.60 7.07 3.21
C ASP A 112 12.78 8.02 2.97
N PRO A 113 13.94 7.90 3.68
CA PRO A 113 15.12 8.68 3.37
C PRO A 113 15.72 8.42 1.98
N HIS A 114 15.69 7.17 1.50
CA HIS A 114 16.14 6.83 0.15
C HIS A 114 15.23 7.47 -0.91
N VAL A 115 13.92 7.34 -0.74
CA VAL A 115 12.92 7.95 -1.64
C VAL A 115 13.08 9.46 -1.71
N GLU A 116 13.29 10.13 -0.57
CA GLU A 116 13.45 11.58 -0.56
C GLU A 116 14.79 12.02 -1.18
N LYS A 117 15.88 11.29 -0.90
CA LYS A 117 17.22 11.56 -1.47
C LYS A 117 17.22 11.51 -3.00
N PHE A 118 16.50 10.55 -3.57
CA PHE A 118 16.49 10.30 -5.02
C PHE A 118 15.18 10.72 -5.70
N LYS A 119 14.40 11.56 -5.05
CA LYS A 119 13.17 12.09 -5.62
C LYS A 119 13.43 12.90 -6.89
N GLY A 120 12.81 12.48 -7.98
CA GLY A 120 13.01 13.08 -9.31
C GLY A 120 14.09 12.41 -10.15
N ASP A 121 14.80 11.43 -9.61
CA ASP A 121 15.74 10.58 -10.37
C ASP A 121 15.04 9.23 -10.72
N PRO A 122 14.55 9.05 -11.96
CA PRO A 122 13.83 7.85 -12.36
C PRO A 122 14.71 6.60 -12.47
N GLU A 123 16.05 6.76 -12.51
CA GLU A 123 17.01 5.66 -12.50
C GLU A 123 17.24 5.12 -11.07
N ARG A 124 16.66 5.78 -10.08
CA ARG A 124 16.76 5.39 -8.67
C ARG A 124 15.41 5.15 -8.03
N VAL A 125 14.44 6.05 -8.25
CA VAL A 125 13.13 6.00 -7.61
C VAL A 125 12.04 6.37 -8.61
N GLN A 126 11.09 5.48 -8.79
CA GLN A 126 9.92 5.71 -9.62
C GLN A 126 8.65 5.64 -8.78
N LEU A 127 8.06 6.80 -8.50
CA LEU A 127 6.79 6.90 -7.78
C LEU A 127 5.65 7.11 -8.76
N ILE A 128 4.63 6.27 -8.66
CA ILE A 128 3.42 6.40 -9.49
C ILE A 128 2.18 6.58 -8.63
N ALA A 129 1.18 7.24 -9.19
CA ALA A 129 -0.11 7.48 -8.54
C ALA A 129 -1.23 6.72 -9.26
N GLY A 130 -2.37 6.58 -8.58
CA GLY A 130 -3.58 5.93 -9.10
C GLY A 130 -4.05 4.79 -8.22
N GLN A 131 -5.28 4.33 -8.47
CA GLN A 131 -5.87 3.23 -7.69
C GLN A 131 -5.24 1.87 -8.02
N ASP A 132 -4.69 1.74 -9.22
CA ASP A 132 -4.01 0.57 -9.76
C ASP A 132 -2.47 0.65 -9.65
N ALA A 133 -1.96 1.62 -8.88
CA ALA A 133 -0.52 1.91 -8.82
C ALA A 133 0.31 0.69 -8.40
N LEU A 134 -0.14 -0.08 -7.40
CA LEU A 134 0.57 -1.28 -6.96
C LEU A 134 0.65 -2.33 -8.08
N GLN A 135 -0.48 -2.61 -8.74
CA GLN A 135 -0.53 -3.56 -9.86
C GLN A 135 0.38 -3.13 -11.01
N ARG A 136 0.36 -1.85 -11.38
CA ARG A 136 1.25 -1.31 -12.42
C ARG A 136 2.74 -1.40 -12.04
N ASN A 137 3.09 -1.15 -10.77
CA ASN A 137 4.46 -1.33 -10.30
C ASN A 137 4.89 -2.80 -10.39
N ILE A 138 4.03 -3.75 -10.00
CA ILE A 138 4.32 -5.18 -10.15
C ILE A 138 4.58 -5.53 -11.63
N VAL A 139 3.75 -5.07 -12.55
CA VAL A 139 3.96 -5.29 -14.00
C VAL A 139 5.27 -4.64 -14.48
N LYS A 140 5.56 -3.40 -14.05
CA LYS A 140 6.86 -2.74 -14.37
C LYS A 140 8.05 -3.55 -13.86
N MET A 141 7.95 -4.12 -12.67
CA MET A 141 9.00 -4.98 -12.11
C MET A 141 9.20 -6.24 -12.93
N THR A 142 8.13 -6.93 -13.33
CA THR A 142 8.25 -8.12 -14.20
C THR A 142 8.82 -7.81 -15.60
N MET A 143 8.71 -6.55 -16.03
CA MET A 143 9.30 -6.05 -17.30
C MET A 143 10.73 -5.50 -17.12
N GLY A 144 11.29 -5.54 -15.92
CA GLY A 144 12.62 -4.99 -15.63
C GLY A 144 12.74 -3.46 -15.67
N ARG A 145 11.61 -2.73 -15.58
CA ARG A 145 11.60 -1.26 -15.56
C ARG A 145 11.83 -0.68 -14.17
N ILE A 146 11.59 -1.46 -13.14
CA ILE A 146 12.00 -1.26 -11.75
C ILE A 146 12.50 -2.60 -11.22
N ASP A 147 13.33 -2.59 -10.20
CA ASP A 147 13.98 -3.79 -9.68
C ASP A 147 13.31 -4.30 -8.41
N VAL A 148 12.85 -3.39 -7.55
CA VAL A 148 12.35 -3.72 -6.22
C VAL A 148 11.13 -2.89 -5.84
N ILE A 149 10.20 -3.53 -5.11
CA ILE A 149 9.05 -2.91 -4.47
C ILE A 149 9.11 -3.26 -2.99
N PHE A 150 8.70 -2.33 -2.11
CA PHE A 150 8.48 -2.60 -0.69
C PHE A 150 7.02 -2.30 -0.36
N ASP A 151 6.27 -3.35 -0.01
CA ASP A 151 4.85 -3.22 0.32
C ASP A 151 4.38 -4.43 1.15
N ASP A 152 3.12 -4.41 1.55
CA ASP A 152 2.50 -5.48 2.30
C ASP A 152 2.39 -6.78 1.49
N SER A 153 2.72 -7.89 2.13
CA SER A 153 2.80 -9.20 1.47
C SER A 153 1.46 -9.69 0.92
N LEU A 154 0.34 -9.41 1.59
CA LEU A 154 -0.99 -9.80 1.11
C LEU A 154 -1.44 -8.90 -0.04
N ALA A 155 -1.14 -7.60 0.03
CA ALA A 155 -1.45 -6.67 -1.05
C ALA A 155 -0.68 -7.02 -2.33
N ILE A 156 0.61 -7.33 -2.21
CA ILE A 156 1.44 -7.79 -3.34
C ILE A 156 0.90 -9.12 -3.90
N ALA A 157 0.60 -10.10 -3.05
CA ALA A 157 0.08 -11.40 -3.50
C ALA A 157 -1.25 -11.25 -4.24
N TYR A 158 -2.14 -10.40 -3.74
CA TYR A 158 -3.41 -10.09 -4.39
C TYR A 158 -3.19 -9.43 -5.75
N ALA A 159 -2.42 -8.34 -5.79
CA ALA A 159 -2.19 -7.59 -7.02
C ALA A 159 -1.43 -8.39 -8.09
N ALA A 160 -0.48 -9.26 -7.68
CA ALA A 160 0.24 -10.14 -8.59
C ALA A 160 -0.66 -11.25 -9.18
N LYS A 161 -1.61 -11.77 -8.37
CA LYS A 161 -2.62 -12.72 -8.83
C LYS A 161 -3.54 -12.07 -9.88
N GLU A 162 -4.07 -10.89 -9.57
CA GLU A 162 -4.93 -10.14 -10.50
C GLU A 162 -4.22 -9.79 -11.82
N ALA A 163 -2.91 -9.50 -11.75
CA ALA A 163 -2.09 -9.23 -12.93
C ALA A 163 -1.63 -10.50 -13.69
N GLY A 164 -1.91 -11.71 -13.17
CA GLY A 164 -1.46 -12.97 -13.76
C GLY A 164 0.05 -13.18 -13.76
N VAL A 165 0.77 -12.58 -12.79
CA VAL A 165 2.24 -12.59 -12.73
C VAL A 165 2.80 -13.12 -11.39
N LYS A 166 1.98 -13.80 -10.61
CA LYS A 166 2.36 -14.29 -9.27
C LYS A 166 3.66 -15.09 -9.28
N GLU A 167 3.85 -15.97 -10.28
CA GLU A 167 5.04 -16.83 -10.37
C GLU A 167 6.30 -16.08 -10.89
N LYS A 168 6.16 -14.82 -11.27
CA LYS A 168 7.27 -13.98 -11.78
C LYS A 168 7.92 -13.11 -10.71
N ILE A 169 7.43 -13.16 -9.47
CA ILE A 169 7.92 -12.36 -8.34
C ILE A 169 8.16 -13.24 -7.11
N ARG A 170 9.02 -12.74 -6.24
CA ARG A 170 9.32 -13.38 -4.96
C ARG A 170 9.62 -12.34 -3.89
#